data_7eb6e4d74efaea0307ce9f6a178788cf
#
_entry.id   7eb6e4d74efaea0307ce9f6a178788cf
#
_cell.length_a   1.000
_cell.length_b   1.000
_cell.length_c   1.000
_cell.angle_alpha   90.00
_cell.angle_beta   90.00
_cell.angle_gamma   90.00
#
_symmetry.space_group_name_H-M   'P 1'
#
loop_
_entity.id
_entity.type
_entity.pdbx_description
1 polymer ?
#
loop_
_entity_poly.entity_id
_entity_poly.type
_entity_poly.pdbx_seq_one_letter_code
_entity_poly.pdbx_strand_id
1 'polypeptide(L)'
;MNAAGAALVVLLVALVAGSLLVVDIAFFAANAIKIPEGGWFPLVIGLVSFTVLTTWRRGRRMVSEEMAKQSIPMDDFIESIDGVHRIYGTAIFMTSAKDGVPPALLHNLKHNQVLHERVVLVTVQTTDTPIVNDMERIYLHRMQKGFMRLIVRYGFIESPDIPGALELCKGHGERFDMMETTFYLSRETIVPSMARGMLPARARLFAVMSKNATSASDFFHIPTNRVVELGTQLVI
;
A
#
# COMPACT_ATOMS: atom_id res chain seq x y z
N MET A 1 37.25 -31.31 9.17
CA MET A 1 36.47 -31.75 10.36
C MET A 1 36.18 -33.24 10.14
N ASN A 2 36.72 -34.12 10.98
CA ASN A 2 36.55 -35.55 10.79
C ASN A 2 35.09 -35.96 11.13
N ALA A 3 34.54 -36.98 10.48
CA ALA A 3 33.17 -37.47 10.66
C ALA A 3 32.80 -37.69 12.13
N ALA A 4 33.76 -38.16 12.97
CA ALA A 4 33.59 -38.33 14.40
C ALA A 4 33.40 -37.00 15.15
N GLY A 5 34.08 -35.93 14.76
CA GLY A 5 33.91 -34.61 15.32
C GLY A 5 32.56 -33.98 14.99
N ALA A 6 32.09 -34.18 13.74
CA ALA A 6 30.75 -33.71 13.34
C ALA A 6 29.64 -34.46 14.11
N ALA A 7 29.79 -35.79 14.29
CA ALA A 7 28.84 -36.58 15.07
C ALA A 7 28.78 -36.15 16.54
N LEU A 8 29.92 -35.84 17.16
CA LEU A 8 29.98 -35.34 18.54
C LEU A 8 29.28 -33.97 18.68
N VAL A 9 29.50 -33.05 17.75
CA VAL A 9 28.83 -31.72 17.75
C VAL A 9 27.31 -31.88 17.60
N VAL A 10 26.85 -32.74 16.69
CA VAL A 10 25.41 -33.02 16.52
C VAL A 10 24.81 -33.61 17.80
N LEU A 11 25.53 -34.55 18.45
CA LEU A 11 25.06 -35.15 19.71
C LEU A 11 24.95 -34.11 20.84
N LEU A 12 25.95 -33.23 20.99
CA LEU A 12 25.94 -32.16 21.98
C LEU A 12 24.80 -31.15 21.72
N VAL A 13 24.61 -30.73 20.46
CA VAL A 13 23.51 -29.85 20.06
C VAL A 13 22.15 -30.49 20.35
N ALA A 14 21.99 -31.78 20.02
CA ALA A 14 20.76 -32.52 20.29
C ALA A 14 20.49 -32.65 21.81
N LEU A 15 21.50 -32.87 22.62
CA LEU A 15 21.39 -32.98 24.06
C LEU A 15 21.00 -31.65 24.69
N VAL A 16 21.62 -30.53 24.28
CA VAL A 16 21.30 -29.19 24.73
C VAL A 16 19.88 -28.81 24.29
N ALA A 17 19.55 -28.99 23.00
CA ALA A 17 18.22 -28.70 22.48
C ALA A 17 17.14 -29.56 23.18
N GLY A 18 17.43 -30.84 23.42
CA GLY A 18 16.51 -31.73 24.13
C GLY A 18 16.29 -31.30 25.59
N SER A 19 17.31 -30.89 26.29
CA SER A 19 17.18 -30.39 27.67
C SER A 19 16.36 -29.08 27.73
N LEU A 20 16.59 -28.15 26.82
CA LEU A 20 15.79 -26.92 26.71
C LEU A 20 14.33 -27.23 26.38
N LEU A 21 14.09 -28.17 25.46
CA LEU A 21 12.73 -28.57 25.08
C LEU A 21 11.95 -29.17 26.30
N VAL A 22 12.62 -29.94 27.14
CA VAL A 22 11.98 -30.48 28.38
C VAL A 22 11.56 -29.32 29.31
N VAL A 23 12.41 -28.32 29.47
CA VAL A 23 12.08 -27.12 30.27
C VAL A 23 10.90 -26.37 29.67
N ASP A 24 10.91 -26.16 28.36
CA ASP A 24 9.84 -25.46 27.66
C ASP A 24 8.50 -26.19 27.75
N ILE A 25 8.51 -27.53 27.62
CA ILE A 25 7.31 -28.38 27.79
C ILE A 25 6.78 -28.28 29.23
N ALA A 26 7.68 -28.30 30.23
CA ALA A 26 7.27 -28.18 31.63
C ALA A 26 6.61 -26.80 31.91
N PHE A 27 7.19 -25.71 31.40
CA PHE A 27 6.61 -24.37 31.50
C PHE A 27 5.28 -24.28 30.76
N PHE A 28 5.21 -24.84 29.56
CA PHE A 28 3.97 -24.85 28.77
C PHE A 28 2.86 -25.62 29.54
N ALA A 29 3.18 -26.80 30.05
CA ALA A 29 2.20 -27.62 30.81
C ALA A 29 1.71 -26.88 32.06
N ALA A 30 2.62 -26.24 32.83
CA ALA A 30 2.27 -25.46 34.00
C ALA A 30 1.36 -24.26 33.69
N ASN A 31 1.52 -23.64 32.53
CA ASN A 31 0.67 -22.54 32.07
C ASN A 31 -0.64 -23.03 31.43
N ALA A 32 -0.64 -24.21 30.78
CA ALA A 32 -1.83 -24.78 30.17
C ALA A 32 -2.93 -25.10 31.21
N ILE A 33 -2.57 -25.49 32.43
CA ILE A 33 -3.48 -25.70 33.53
C ILE A 33 -4.26 -24.42 33.88
N LYS A 34 -3.69 -23.23 33.67
CA LYS A 34 -4.30 -21.94 33.97
C LYS A 34 -5.27 -21.46 32.89
N ILE A 35 -5.34 -22.15 31.74
CA ILE A 35 -6.22 -21.73 30.62
C ILE A 35 -7.69 -21.65 31.07
N PRO A 36 -8.30 -22.62 31.76
CA PRO A 36 -9.69 -22.53 32.24
C PRO A 36 -9.90 -21.43 33.30
N GLU A 37 -8.86 -21.09 34.08
CA GLU A 37 -8.90 -20.10 35.17
C GLU A 37 -8.72 -18.64 34.70
N GLY A 38 -8.65 -18.38 33.39
CA GLY A 38 -8.51 -17.04 32.81
C GLY A 38 -7.47 -16.93 31.70
N GLY A 39 -6.60 -17.93 31.52
CA GLY A 39 -5.61 -17.96 30.42
C GLY A 39 -6.21 -18.06 29.02
N TRP A 40 -7.49 -18.40 28.90
CA TRP A 40 -8.24 -18.41 27.63
C TRP A 40 -8.40 -16.99 27.04
N PHE A 41 -8.49 -15.93 27.88
CA PHE A 41 -8.75 -14.57 27.45
C PHE A 41 -7.69 -14.02 26.49
N PRO A 42 -6.37 -14.07 26.80
CA PRO A 42 -5.32 -13.70 25.86
C PRO A 42 -5.34 -14.53 24.57
N LEU A 43 -5.70 -15.81 24.63
CA LEU A 43 -5.79 -16.67 23.45
C LEU A 43 -6.92 -16.24 22.51
N VAL A 44 -8.08 -15.88 23.07
CA VAL A 44 -9.20 -15.33 22.27
C VAL A 44 -8.81 -14.02 21.62
N ILE A 45 -8.21 -13.07 22.36
CA ILE A 45 -7.72 -11.82 21.81
C ILE A 45 -6.70 -12.08 20.70
N GLY A 46 -5.74 -12.98 20.93
CA GLY A 46 -4.75 -13.37 19.93
C GLY A 46 -5.40 -13.94 18.66
N LEU A 47 -6.39 -14.81 18.80
CA LEU A 47 -7.12 -15.40 17.67
C LEU A 47 -7.91 -14.36 16.89
N VAL A 48 -8.60 -13.44 17.58
CA VAL A 48 -9.33 -12.33 16.95
C VAL A 48 -8.36 -11.42 16.18
N SER A 49 -7.28 -10.99 16.84
CA SER A 49 -6.25 -10.14 16.22
C SER A 49 -5.61 -10.82 15.00
N PHE A 50 -5.25 -12.09 15.13
CA PHE A 50 -4.71 -12.89 14.02
C PHE A 50 -5.69 -12.97 12.85
N THR A 51 -6.98 -13.18 13.13
CA THR A 51 -8.03 -13.25 12.10
C THR A 51 -8.18 -11.91 11.39
N VAL A 52 -8.21 -10.79 12.11
CA VAL A 52 -8.30 -9.43 11.57
C VAL A 52 -7.08 -9.13 10.69
N LEU A 53 -5.87 -9.30 11.21
CA LEU A 53 -4.63 -9.00 10.50
C LEU A 53 -4.45 -9.85 9.23
N THR A 54 -4.71 -11.17 9.34
CA THR A 54 -4.60 -12.06 8.17
C THR A 54 -5.68 -11.82 7.14
N THR A 55 -6.88 -11.40 7.56
CA THR A 55 -7.97 -11.01 6.66
C THR A 55 -7.61 -9.74 5.91
N TRP A 56 -7.09 -8.73 6.59
CA TRP A 56 -6.61 -7.49 5.98
C TRP A 56 -5.50 -7.76 4.95
N ARG A 57 -4.47 -8.48 5.37
CA ARG A 57 -3.33 -8.82 4.48
C ARG A 57 -3.78 -9.55 3.22
N ARG A 58 -4.67 -10.54 3.36
CA ARG A 58 -5.19 -11.32 2.22
C ARG A 58 -6.06 -10.45 1.32
N GLY A 59 -6.96 -9.64 1.89
CA GLY A 59 -7.83 -8.73 1.15
C GLY A 59 -7.03 -7.72 0.34
N ARG A 60 -6.05 -7.04 0.96
CA ARG A 60 -5.18 -6.08 0.26
C ARG A 60 -4.37 -6.73 -0.87
N ARG A 61 -3.91 -7.97 -0.69
CA ARG A 61 -3.24 -8.70 -1.75
C ARG A 61 -4.18 -8.96 -2.94
N MET A 62 -5.40 -9.41 -2.70
CA MET A 62 -6.38 -9.67 -3.76
C MET A 62 -6.73 -8.39 -4.52
N VAL A 63 -6.92 -7.26 -3.82
CA VAL A 63 -7.12 -5.94 -4.45
C VAL A 63 -5.93 -5.59 -5.36
N SER A 64 -4.71 -5.70 -4.85
CA SER A 64 -3.50 -5.39 -5.62
C SER A 64 -3.33 -6.30 -6.85
N GLU A 65 -3.62 -7.59 -6.73
CA GLU A 65 -3.57 -8.55 -7.84
C GLU A 65 -4.62 -8.24 -8.92
N GLU A 66 -5.84 -7.86 -8.52
CA GLU A 66 -6.90 -7.51 -9.46
C GLU A 66 -6.59 -6.19 -10.20
N MET A 67 -6.08 -5.20 -9.49
CA MET A 67 -5.63 -3.95 -10.10
C MET A 67 -4.46 -4.16 -11.06
N ALA A 68 -3.51 -5.03 -10.71
CA ALA A 68 -2.37 -5.34 -11.57
C ALA A 68 -2.78 -5.99 -12.90
N LYS A 69 -3.84 -6.82 -12.92
CA LYS A 69 -4.35 -7.45 -14.15
C LYS A 69 -4.92 -6.44 -15.16
N GLN A 70 -5.42 -5.31 -14.67
CA GLN A 70 -6.02 -4.24 -15.49
C GLN A 70 -5.02 -3.13 -15.82
N SER A 71 -3.77 -3.27 -15.37
CA SER A 71 -2.75 -2.25 -15.57
C SER A 71 -2.22 -2.25 -17.00
N ILE A 72 -2.27 -1.10 -17.64
CA ILE A 72 -1.67 -0.83 -18.96
C ILE A 72 -0.29 -0.25 -18.71
N PRO A 73 0.76 -0.64 -19.45
CA PRO A 73 2.08 0.01 -19.38
C PRO A 73 1.96 1.51 -19.68
N MET A 74 2.71 2.33 -18.96
CA MET A 74 2.57 3.79 -19.09
C MET A 74 3.05 4.31 -20.44
N ASP A 75 4.09 3.69 -21.02
CA ASP A 75 4.65 4.10 -22.31
C ASP A 75 3.65 3.84 -23.45
N ASP A 76 3.02 2.64 -23.46
CA ASP A 76 1.98 2.31 -24.45
C ASP A 76 0.77 3.25 -24.34
N PHE A 77 0.43 3.63 -23.10
CA PHE A 77 -0.65 4.58 -22.87
C PHE A 77 -0.31 5.97 -23.42
N ILE A 78 0.90 6.48 -23.15
CA ILE A 78 1.34 7.81 -23.63
C ILE A 78 1.34 7.85 -25.18
N GLU A 79 1.71 6.75 -25.83
CA GLU A 79 1.65 6.67 -27.30
C GLU A 79 0.21 6.72 -27.82
N SER A 80 -0.72 6.09 -27.11
CA SER A 80 -2.12 5.93 -27.55
C SER A 80 -2.99 7.19 -27.40
N ILE A 81 -2.56 8.22 -26.66
CA ILE A 81 -3.38 9.40 -26.34
C ILE A 81 -3.18 10.58 -27.26
N ASP A 82 -2.70 10.38 -28.50
CA ASP A 82 -2.61 11.45 -29.48
C ASP A 82 -3.99 12.00 -29.83
N GLY A 83 -4.10 13.33 -29.87
CA GLY A 83 -5.35 14.02 -30.20
C GLY A 83 -6.31 14.21 -29.02
N VAL A 84 -5.99 13.74 -27.82
CA VAL A 84 -6.81 14.03 -26.63
C VAL A 84 -6.75 15.52 -26.28
N HIS A 85 -7.92 16.11 -26.06
CA HIS A 85 -8.04 17.51 -25.69
C HIS A 85 -7.34 17.80 -24.36
N ARG A 86 -6.47 18.84 -24.35
CA ARG A 86 -5.76 19.27 -23.13
C ARG A 86 -6.43 20.51 -22.55
N ILE A 87 -6.60 20.49 -21.25
CA ILE A 87 -7.11 21.63 -20.48
C ILE A 87 -5.99 22.21 -19.61
N TYR A 88 -6.08 23.49 -19.33
CA TYR A 88 -5.11 24.21 -18.52
C TYR A 88 -5.00 23.65 -17.11
N GLY A 89 -3.79 23.69 -16.52
CA GLY A 89 -3.51 23.31 -15.16
C GLY A 89 -2.77 21.99 -15.01
N THR A 90 -2.69 21.52 -13.75
CA THR A 90 -1.97 20.31 -13.37
C THR A 90 -2.92 19.29 -12.73
N ALA A 91 -2.90 18.07 -13.25
CA ALA A 91 -3.56 16.93 -12.62
C ALA A 91 -2.54 16.04 -11.92
N ILE A 92 -2.74 15.79 -10.65
CA ILE A 92 -1.92 14.88 -9.84
C ILE A 92 -2.72 13.59 -9.59
N PHE A 93 -2.26 12.48 -10.11
CA PHE A 93 -2.84 11.16 -9.90
C PHE A 93 -2.03 10.40 -8.85
N MET A 94 -2.63 10.16 -7.68
CA MET A 94 -2.00 9.33 -6.64
C MET A 94 -2.07 7.86 -7.03
N THR A 95 -0.93 7.17 -6.98
CA THR A 95 -0.85 5.75 -7.35
C THR A 95 0.13 4.98 -6.48
N SER A 96 -0.18 3.73 -6.20
CA SER A 96 0.74 2.77 -5.61
C SER A 96 1.48 1.94 -6.66
N ALA A 97 1.04 1.98 -7.92
CA ALA A 97 1.66 1.25 -9.02
C ALA A 97 2.99 1.88 -9.42
N LYS A 98 4.02 1.07 -9.58
CA LYS A 98 5.36 1.55 -9.99
C LYS A 98 5.40 1.92 -11.47
N ASP A 99 4.77 1.13 -12.35
CA ASP A 99 4.94 1.24 -13.80
C ASP A 99 3.63 1.29 -14.60
N GLY A 100 2.49 1.15 -13.97
CA GLY A 100 1.19 1.12 -14.65
C GLY A 100 0.47 2.47 -14.67
N VAL A 101 -0.52 2.58 -15.57
CA VAL A 101 -1.44 3.72 -15.61
C VAL A 101 -2.38 3.65 -14.41
N PRO A 102 -2.50 4.73 -13.61
CA PRO A 102 -3.44 4.76 -12.49
C PRO A 102 -4.88 4.56 -12.95
N PRO A 103 -5.71 3.76 -12.26
CA PRO A 103 -7.12 3.61 -12.59
C PRO A 103 -7.87 4.95 -12.66
N ALA A 104 -7.57 5.89 -11.76
CA ALA A 104 -8.17 7.22 -11.79
C ALA A 104 -7.87 7.96 -13.10
N LEU A 105 -6.67 7.81 -13.68
CA LEU A 105 -6.32 8.42 -14.95
C LEU A 105 -7.12 7.80 -16.11
N LEU A 106 -7.25 6.47 -16.13
CA LEU A 106 -8.06 5.77 -17.14
C LEU A 106 -9.54 6.14 -17.03
N HIS A 107 -10.08 6.22 -15.81
CA HIS A 107 -11.46 6.64 -15.58
C HIS A 107 -11.69 8.09 -15.99
N ASN A 108 -10.78 9.00 -15.63
CA ASN A 108 -10.86 10.40 -16.06
C ASN A 108 -10.89 10.51 -17.59
N LEU A 109 -9.97 9.83 -18.27
CA LEU A 109 -9.92 9.87 -19.74
C LEU A 109 -11.17 9.25 -20.37
N LYS A 110 -11.63 8.10 -19.85
CA LYS A 110 -12.80 7.40 -20.39
C LYS A 110 -14.10 8.23 -20.30
N HIS A 111 -14.29 8.94 -19.20
CA HIS A 111 -15.56 9.61 -18.91
C HIS A 111 -15.55 11.10 -19.27
N ASN A 112 -14.44 11.79 -18.98
CA ASN A 112 -14.31 13.22 -19.23
C ASN A 112 -13.68 13.53 -20.59
N GLN A 113 -12.95 12.58 -21.22
CA GLN A 113 -12.31 12.69 -22.53
C GLN A 113 -11.30 13.87 -22.63
N VAL A 114 -10.78 14.32 -21.48
CA VAL A 114 -9.80 15.41 -21.39
C VAL A 114 -8.64 15.00 -20.49
N LEU A 115 -7.49 15.63 -20.73
CA LEU A 115 -6.31 15.57 -19.86
C LEU A 115 -5.84 16.98 -19.55
N HIS A 116 -5.21 17.20 -18.41
CA HIS A 116 -4.54 18.46 -18.12
C HIS A 116 -3.25 18.56 -18.94
N GLU A 117 -2.79 19.80 -19.15
CA GLU A 117 -1.50 20.05 -19.81
C GLU A 117 -0.35 19.34 -19.10
N ARG A 118 -0.38 19.36 -17.75
CA ARG A 118 0.58 18.66 -16.91
C ARG A 118 -0.10 17.54 -16.15
N VAL A 119 0.39 16.31 -16.31
CA VAL A 119 -0.10 15.14 -15.62
C VAL A 119 1.02 14.53 -14.77
N VAL A 120 0.85 14.52 -13.47
CA VAL A 120 1.85 14.03 -12.52
C VAL A 120 1.36 12.77 -11.82
N LEU A 121 2.10 11.68 -11.96
CA LEU A 121 1.84 10.42 -11.27
C LEU A 121 2.64 10.42 -9.98
N VAL A 122 1.96 10.53 -8.84
CA VAL A 122 2.62 10.60 -7.53
C VAL A 122 2.52 9.25 -6.83
N THR A 123 3.68 8.71 -6.46
CA THR A 123 3.81 7.49 -5.66
C THR A 123 4.52 7.82 -4.35
N VAL A 124 3.91 7.46 -3.23
CA VAL A 124 4.54 7.58 -1.91
C VAL A 124 5.18 6.26 -1.53
N GLN A 125 6.45 6.31 -1.13
CA GLN A 125 7.21 5.16 -0.67
C GLN A 125 7.65 5.35 0.77
N THR A 126 7.31 4.41 1.63
CA THR A 126 7.88 4.36 2.99
C THR A 126 9.21 3.63 2.94
N THR A 127 10.24 4.23 3.55
CA THR A 127 11.59 3.68 3.67
C THR A 127 11.78 2.97 5.02
N ASP A 128 12.82 2.14 5.11
CA ASP A 128 13.20 1.46 6.36
C ASP A 128 13.94 2.39 7.34
N THR A 129 14.15 3.66 6.97
CA THR A 129 14.74 4.69 7.84
C THR A 129 13.65 5.43 8.62
N PRO A 130 13.91 5.89 9.85
CA PRO A 130 12.93 6.66 10.61
C PRO A 130 12.50 7.95 9.92
N ILE A 131 13.44 8.69 9.35
CA ILE A 131 13.27 9.99 8.72
C ILE A 131 14.07 10.01 7.42
N VAL A 132 13.54 10.67 6.38
CA VAL A 132 14.21 10.88 5.08
C VAL A 132 14.60 12.35 4.95
N ASN A 133 15.86 12.60 4.55
CA ASN A 133 16.33 13.94 4.27
C ASN A 133 15.60 14.52 3.05
N ASP A 134 15.32 15.83 3.06
CA ASP A 134 14.60 16.50 1.96
C ASP A 134 15.33 16.39 0.62
N MET A 135 16.66 16.29 0.60
CA MET A 135 17.44 16.08 -0.62
C MET A 135 17.19 14.71 -1.29
N GLU A 136 16.81 13.69 -0.51
CA GLU A 136 16.56 12.32 -0.96
C GLU A 136 15.07 12.00 -1.04
N ARG A 137 14.23 12.93 -0.60
CA ARG A 137 12.77 12.77 -0.50
C ARG A 137 12.12 12.71 -1.87
N ILE A 138 12.61 13.49 -2.83
CA ILE A 138 11.98 13.70 -4.13
C ILE A 138 12.80 13.03 -5.23
N TYR A 139 12.14 12.16 -5.98
CA TYR A 139 12.65 11.64 -7.24
C TYR A 139 11.66 11.96 -8.35
N LEU A 140 12.08 12.85 -9.27
CA LEU A 140 11.26 13.34 -10.38
C LEU A 140 11.78 12.77 -11.70
N HIS A 141 10.89 12.14 -12.46
CA HIS A 141 11.16 11.65 -13.80
C HIS A 141 10.18 12.29 -14.80
N ARG A 142 10.72 13.06 -15.75
CA ARG A 142 9.92 13.65 -16.83
C ARG A 142 9.70 12.63 -17.93
N MET A 143 8.47 12.52 -18.38
CA MET A 143 8.03 11.64 -19.45
C MET A 143 7.58 12.50 -20.65
N GLN A 144 7.18 11.87 -21.74
CA GLN A 144 6.71 12.58 -22.92
C GLN A 144 5.31 13.20 -22.72
N LYS A 145 4.92 14.10 -23.59
CA LYS A 145 3.58 14.69 -23.71
C LYS A 145 3.04 15.30 -22.40
N GLY A 146 3.91 15.95 -21.60
CA GLY A 146 3.50 16.64 -20.37
C GLY A 146 3.24 15.72 -19.17
N PHE A 147 3.64 14.44 -19.25
CA PHE A 147 3.59 13.52 -18.12
C PHE A 147 4.86 13.61 -17.29
N MET A 148 4.70 13.41 -15.99
CA MET A 148 5.77 13.31 -15.01
C MET A 148 5.47 12.22 -13.99
N ARG A 149 6.50 11.54 -13.53
CA ARG A 149 6.42 10.64 -12.39
C ARG A 149 7.18 11.24 -11.22
N LEU A 150 6.51 11.37 -10.10
CA LEU A 150 7.06 11.88 -8.85
C LEU A 150 6.99 10.76 -7.79
N ILE A 151 8.15 10.35 -7.30
CA ILE A 151 8.24 9.43 -6.17
C ILE A 151 8.63 10.25 -4.95
N VAL A 152 7.80 10.19 -3.92
CA VAL A 152 8.02 10.88 -2.64
C VAL A 152 8.33 9.84 -1.59
N ARG A 153 9.48 9.96 -0.92
CA ARG A 153 9.94 9.05 0.11
C ARG A 153 9.73 9.64 1.48
N TYR A 154 9.17 8.83 2.38
CA TYR A 154 9.01 9.17 3.79
C TYR A 154 9.58 8.06 4.67
N GLY A 155 10.16 8.45 5.80
CA GLY A 155 10.55 7.51 6.83
C GLY A 155 9.33 6.91 7.53
N PHE A 156 9.52 5.79 8.22
CA PHE A 156 8.39 5.08 8.83
C PHE A 156 7.79 5.81 10.06
N ILE A 157 8.45 6.85 10.61
CA ILE A 157 7.91 7.70 11.70
C ILE A 157 7.24 8.96 11.13
N GLU A 158 7.52 9.33 9.87
CA GLU A 158 7.01 10.56 9.28
C GLU A 158 5.55 10.41 8.83
N SER A 159 4.80 11.50 8.92
CA SER A 159 3.47 11.62 8.33
C SER A 159 3.60 12.18 6.91
N PRO A 160 3.11 11.48 5.88
CA PRO A 160 3.21 11.95 4.51
C PRO A 160 2.40 13.24 4.27
N ASP A 161 3.07 14.27 3.77
CA ASP A 161 2.50 15.54 3.36
C ASP A 161 2.82 15.81 1.88
N ILE A 162 1.84 15.57 1.00
CA ILE A 162 2.05 15.72 -0.44
C ILE A 162 2.14 17.18 -0.87
N PRO A 163 1.29 18.12 -0.40
CA PRO A 163 1.49 19.55 -0.66
C PRO A 163 2.89 20.05 -0.29
N GLY A 164 3.39 19.69 0.89
CA GLY A 164 4.76 20.02 1.30
C GLY A 164 5.82 19.41 0.40
N ALA A 165 5.66 18.17 -0.05
CA ALA A 165 6.57 17.51 -0.98
C ALA A 165 6.59 18.20 -2.36
N LEU A 166 5.45 18.71 -2.83
CA LEU A 166 5.39 19.47 -4.10
C LEU A 166 6.17 20.79 -4.03
N GLU A 167 6.21 21.43 -2.85
CA GLU A 167 7.04 22.62 -2.65
C GLU A 167 8.54 22.33 -2.81
N LEU A 168 9.00 21.14 -2.39
CA LEU A 168 10.40 20.71 -2.55
C LEU A 168 10.77 20.50 -4.04
N CYS A 169 9.79 20.24 -4.91
CA CYS A 169 10.05 20.10 -6.35
C CYS A 169 10.59 21.38 -6.98
N LYS A 170 10.45 22.56 -6.34
CA LYS A 170 11.07 23.82 -6.79
C LYS A 170 12.59 23.68 -6.92
N GLY A 171 13.23 22.94 -6.02
CA GLY A 171 14.66 22.62 -6.09
C GLY A 171 15.05 21.78 -7.31
N HIS A 172 14.10 21.09 -7.91
CA HIS A 172 14.26 20.27 -9.12
C HIS A 172 13.77 20.96 -10.40
N GLY A 173 13.48 22.26 -10.32
CA GLY A 173 13.05 23.08 -11.46
C GLY A 173 11.57 22.96 -11.82
N GLU A 174 10.75 22.36 -10.94
CA GLU A 174 9.31 22.25 -11.13
C GLU A 174 8.55 23.05 -10.07
N ARG A 175 7.56 23.82 -10.51
CA ARG A 175 6.66 24.56 -9.62
C ARG A 175 5.24 24.09 -9.82
N PHE A 176 4.56 23.86 -8.70
CA PHE A 176 3.15 23.49 -8.66
C PHE A 176 2.37 24.62 -7.98
N ASP A 177 1.46 25.25 -8.71
CA ASP A 177 0.51 26.18 -8.12
C ASP A 177 -0.69 25.38 -7.59
N MET A 178 -0.92 25.45 -6.28
CA MET A 178 -2.05 24.73 -5.65
C MET A 178 -3.40 25.20 -6.16
N MET A 179 -3.51 26.46 -6.64
CA MET A 179 -4.76 26.97 -7.21
C MET A 179 -5.08 26.38 -8.57
N GLU A 180 -4.07 25.92 -9.31
CA GLU A 180 -4.17 25.33 -10.64
C GLU A 180 -3.97 23.80 -10.61
N THR A 181 -3.87 23.22 -9.42
CA THR A 181 -3.60 21.79 -9.22
C THR A 181 -4.84 21.06 -8.72
N THR A 182 -5.19 19.96 -9.38
CA THR A 182 -6.26 19.05 -8.97
C THR A 182 -5.69 17.68 -8.65
N PHE A 183 -6.04 17.13 -7.48
CA PHE A 183 -5.62 15.81 -7.04
C PHE A 183 -6.69 14.77 -7.38
N TYR A 184 -6.30 13.74 -8.09
CA TYR A 184 -7.16 12.60 -8.45
C TYR A 184 -6.78 11.40 -7.62
N LEU A 185 -7.73 10.89 -6.83
CA LEU A 185 -7.58 9.73 -5.98
C LEU A 185 -8.46 8.59 -6.48
N SER A 186 -7.92 7.37 -6.51
CA SER A 186 -8.74 6.17 -6.71
C SER A 186 -9.34 5.74 -5.37
N ARG A 187 -10.67 5.62 -5.31
CA ARG A 187 -11.38 5.04 -4.18
C ARG A 187 -11.92 3.67 -4.54
N GLU A 188 -11.41 2.64 -3.89
CA GLU A 188 -11.82 1.26 -4.13
C GLU A 188 -13.02 0.92 -3.25
N THR A 189 -14.13 0.56 -3.85
CA THR A 189 -15.30 0.01 -3.13
C THR A 189 -15.29 -1.50 -3.25
N ILE A 190 -15.09 -2.18 -2.12
CA ILE A 190 -15.04 -3.64 -2.07
C ILE A 190 -16.45 -4.22 -2.06
N VAL A 191 -16.77 -5.02 -3.07
CA VAL A 191 -18.02 -5.79 -3.16
C VAL A 191 -17.70 -7.25 -2.83
N PRO A 192 -18.16 -7.78 -1.68
CA PRO A 192 -17.92 -9.17 -1.31
C PRO A 192 -18.61 -10.13 -2.30
N SER A 193 -17.87 -11.11 -2.83
CA SER A 193 -18.42 -12.16 -3.69
C SER A 193 -18.13 -13.54 -3.09
N MET A 194 -19.06 -14.47 -3.29
CA MET A 194 -18.88 -15.86 -2.87
C MET A 194 -17.91 -16.65 -3.78
N ALA A 195 -17.53 -16.10 -4.93
CA ALA A 195 -16.85 -16.85 -6.00
C ALA A 195 -15.32 -16.75 -5.96
N ARG A 196 -14.70 -15.87 -5.15
CA ARG A 196 -13.26 -15.60 -5.24
C ARG A 196 -12.51 -15.79 -3.93
N GLY A 197 -11.99 -16.99 -3.69
CA GLY A 197 -10.80 -17.25 -2.87
C GLY A 197 -10.79 -16.88 -1.37
N MET A 198 -11.83 -16.22 -0.85
CA MET A 198 -11.97 -15.87 0.57
C MET A 198 -13.31 -16.37 1.12
N LEU A 199 -13.30 -16.91 2.35
CA LEU A 199 -14.55 -17.31 3.03
C LEU A 199 -15.49 -16.10 3.14
N PRO A 200 -16.83 -16.26 2.92
CA PRO A 200 -17.78 -15.15 2.90
C PRO A 200 -17.77 -14.27 4.15
N ALA A 201 -17.58 -14.85 5.32
CA ALA A 201 -17.47 -14.11 6.58
C ALA A 201 -16.22 -13.21 6.62
N ARG A 202 -15.08 -13.72 6.11
CA ARG A 202 -13.84 -12.94 6.03
C ARG A 202 -13.93 -11.85 4.96
N ALA A 203 -14.60 -12.11 3.82
CA ALA A 203 -14.82 -11.10 2.78
C ALA A 203 -15.68 -9.95 3.31
N ARG A 204 -16.74 -10.24 4.08
CA ARG A 204 -17.55 -9.21 4.75
C ARG A 204 -16.74 -8.42 5.77
N LEU A 205 -15.93 -9.11 6.60
CA LEU A 205 -15.05 -8.46 7.57
C LEU A 205 -14.08 -7.51 6.84
N PHE A 206 -13.45 -7.96 5.75
CA PHE A 206 -12.55 -7.12 4.96
C PHE A 206 -13.26 -5.89 4.38
N ALA A 207 -14.47 -6.04 3.83
CA ALA A 207 -15.27 -4.92 3.31
C ALA A 207 -15.58 -3.88 4.40
N VAL A 208 -15.94 -4.33 5.62
CA VAL A 208 -16.17 -3.43 6.77
C VAL A 208 -14.88 -2.72 7.16
N MET A 209 -13.76 -3.44 7.26
CA MET A 209 -12.46 -2.85 7.58
C MET A 209 -12.02 -1.82 6.53
N SER A 210 -12.19 -2.14 5.25
CA SER A 210 -11.82 -1.24 4.13
C SER A 210 -12.68 0.03 4.11
N LYS A 211 -13.97 -0.09 4.44
CA LYS A 211 -14.87 1.07 4.53
C LYS A 211 -14.51 2.03 5.66
N ASN A 212 -13.96 1.50 6.76
CA ASN A 212 -13.57 2.28 7.95
C ASN A 212 -12.08 2.67 7.97
N ALA A 213 -11.33 2.35 6.89
CA ALA A 213 -9.94 2.79 6.78
C ALA A 213 -9.88 4.31 6.52
N THR A 214 -8.80 4.94 6.99
CA THR A 214 -8.53 6.35 6.74
C THR A 214 -8.54 6.64 5.24
N SER A 215 -9.14 7.76 4.83
CA SER A 215 -9.14 8.18 3.44
C SER A 215 -7.73 8.54 2.96
N ALA A 216 -7.46 8.37 1.68
CA ALA A 216 -6.16 8.73 1.13
C ALA A 216 -5.94 10.27 1.17
N SER A 217 -7.01 11.07 1.02
CA SER A 217 -6.96 12.53 1.13
C SER A 217 -6.48 12.98 2.51
N ASP A 218 -7.04 12.38 3.58
CA ASP A 218 -6.67 12.70 4.95
C ASP A 218 -5.25 12.21 5.27
N PHE A 219 -4.92 11.00 4.84
CA PHE A 219 -3.60 10.40 5.10
C PHE A 219 -2.45 11.19 4.46
N PHE A 220 -2.67 11.76 3.27
CA PHE A 220 -1.66 12.52 2.52
C PHE A 220 -1.77 14.03 2.71
N HIS A 221 -2.60 14.52 3.62
CA HIS A 221 -2.86 15.93 3.91
C HIS A 221 -3.24 16.77 2.67
N ILE A 222 -4.01 16.17 1.75
CA ILE A 222 -4.41 16.82 0.52
C ILE A 222 -5.59 17.78 0.80
N PRO A 223 -5.55 19.04 0.30
CA PRO A 223 -6.64 19.98 0.48
C PRO A 223 -7.97 19.46 -0.09
N THR A 224 -9.01 19.36 0.73
CA THR A 224 -10.28 18.73 0.37
C THR A 224 -11.02 19.41 -0.79
N ASN A 225 -10.81 20.72 -0.96
CA ASN A 225 -11.40 21.51 -2.05
C ASN A 225 -10.67 21.33 -3.41
N ARG A 226 -9.60 20.52 -3.46
CA ARG A 226 -8.78 20.25 -4.65
C ARG A 226 -8.76 18.76 -5.01
N VAL A 227 -9.60 17.95 -4.37
CA VAL A 227 -9.66 16.50 -4.55
C VAL A 227 -10.83 16.10 -5.44
N VAL A 228 -10.54 15.21 -6.38
CA VAL A 228 -11.54 14.45 -7.14
C VAL A 228 -11.32 12.98 -6.84
N GLU A 229 -12.27 12.34 -6.15
CA GLU A 229 -12.26 10.91 -5.88
C GLU A 229 -13.00 10.16 -6.98
N LEU A 230 -12.30 9.23 -7.62
CA LEU A 230 -12.86 8.36 -8.66
C LEU A 230 -13.08 6.96 -8.11
N GLY A 231 -14.34 6.58 -7.96
CA GLY A 231 -14.75 5.29 -7.40
C GLY A 231 -14.59 4.14 -8.39
N THR A 232 -13.87 3.08 -7.98
CA THR A 232 -13.80 1.81 -8.71
C THR A 232 -14.38 0.70 -7.85
N GLN A 233 -15.33 -0.08 -8.39
CA GLN A 233 -15.86 -1.23 -7.67
C GLN A 233 -15.01 -2.46 -7.97
N LEU A 234 -14.53 -3.11 -6.90
CA LEU A 234 -13.77 -4.35 -6.97
C LEU A 234 -14.57 -5.49 -6.32
N VAL A 235 -14.86 -6.51 -7.12
CA VAL A 235 -15.55 -7.74 -6.66
C VAL A 235 -14.51 -8.72 -6.15
N ILE A 236 -14.54 -9.07 -4.84
CA ILE A 236 -13.59 -9.96 -4.16
C ILE A 236 -14.32 -11.13 -3.50
#